data_5a8652fc708038adba2af35567793869
#
_entry.id   5a8652fc708038adba2af35567793869
#
_cell.length_a   1.000
_cell.length_b   1.000
_cell.length_c   1.000
_cell.angle_alpha   90.00
_cell.angle_beta   90.00
_cell.angle_gamma   90.00
#
_symmetry.space_group_name_H-M   'P 1'
#
loop_
_entity.id
_entity.type
_entity.pdbx_description
1 polymer ?
#
loop_
_entity_poly.entity_id
_entity_poly.type
_entity_poly.pdbx_seq_one_letter_code
_entity_poly.pdbx_strand_id
1 'polypeptide(L)'
;IPPHLGLVVEGKYYSTSAKGSRVGENVELILRRVNQSTIPTLFIKLDIVEDMQKLATAFKSYPKLKENQTCLLPIKDYINSIGEDVTSANFVFELIPILHNRKLISDSFSLYMNDSSFELKVYSKEDIVNRIVKLQETC
;
A
#
# COMPACT_ATOMS: atom_id res chain seq x y z
N ILE A 1 -12.31 -6.43 8.10
CA ILE A 1 -11.88 -6.29 6.71
C ILE A 1 -10.37 -6.36 6.67
N PRO A 2 -9.80 -7.27 5.91
CA PRO A 2 -8.36 -7.34 5.78
C PRO A 2 -7.80 -6.06 5.15
N PRO A 3 -6.66 -5.54 5.63
CA PRO A 3 -6.05 -4.39 5.00
C PRO A 3 -5.66 -4.73 3.58
N HIS A 4 -6.05 -3.86 2.67
CA HIS A 4 -5.73 -3.98 1.27
C HIS A 4 -4.78 -2.86 0.88
N LEU A 5 -3.70 -3.22 0.21
CA LEU A 5 -2.70 -2.26 -0.22
C LEU A 5 -2.90 -1.92 -1.68
N GLY A 6 -2.92 -0.64 -1.97
CA GLY A 6 -2.94 -0.12 -3.33
C GLY A 6 -1.89 0.96 -3.50
N LEU A 7 -1.61 1.31 -4.72
CA LEU A 7 -0.65 2.35 -5.10
C LEU A 7 -1.35 3.38 -5.98
N VAL A 8 -1.08 4.66 -5.72
CA VAL A 8 -1.59 5.75 -6.56
C VAL A 8 -0.42 6.45 -7.20
N VAL A 9 -0.44 6.54 -8.53
CA VAL A 9 0.58 7.25 -9.32
C VAL A 9 -0.14 8.12 -10.34
N GLU A 10 0.14 9.40 -10.33
CA GLU A 10 -0.46 10.38 -11.25
C GLU A 10 -2.00 10.31 -11.27
N GLY A 11 -2.61 10.17 -10.11
CA GLY A 11 -4.07 10.11 -9.99
C GLY A 11 -4.70 8.79 -10.44
N LYS A 12 -3.91 7.79 -10.74
CA LYS A 12 -4.38 6.46 -11.12
C LYS A 12 -4.07 5.45 -10.03
N TYR A 13 -5.00 4.53 -9.83
CA TYR A 13 -4.94 3.52 -8.78
C TYR A 13 -4.55 2.16 -9.33
N TYR A 14 -3.67 1.48 -8.61
CA TYR A 14 -3.15 0.16 -8.98
C TYR A 14 -3.20 -0.77 -7.78
N SER A 15 -3.81 -1.92 -7.95
CA SER A 15 -3.84 -2.95 -6.90
C SER A 15 -4.11 -4.32 -7.50
N THR A 16 -3.79 -5.36 -6.76
CA THR A 16 -4.12 -6.74 -7.12
C THR A 16 -4.73 -7.45 -5.92
N SER A 17 -5.78 -8.21 -6.17
CA SER A 17 -6.44 -9.02 -5.15
C SER A 17 -6.71 -10.42 -5.66
N ALA A 18 -7.27 -11.27 -4.82
CA ALA A 18 -7.69 -12.61 -5.22
C ALA A 18 -8.77 -12.59 -6.31
N LYS A 19 -9.48 -11.50 -6.46
CA LYS A 19 -10.53 -11.32 -7.47
C LYS A 19 -10.03 -10.79 -8.80
N GLY A 20 -8.80 -10.29 -8.85
CA GLY A 20 -8.22 -9.70 -10.04
C GLY A 20 -7.42 -8.46 -9.73
N SER A 21 -7.06 -7.70 -10.76
CA SER A 21 -6.27 -6.49 -10.61
C SER A 21 -7.04 -5.26 -11.08
N ARG A 22 -6.68 -4.12 -10.50
CA ARG A 22 -7.07 -2.78 -10.96
C ARG A 22 -5.80 -2.10 -11.43
N VAL A 23 -5.77 -1.70 -12.68
CA VAL A 23 -4.56 -1.13 -13.29
C VAL A 23 -4.93 0.18 -13.97
N GLY A 24 -4.47 1.29 -13.41
CA GLY A 24 -4.73 2.62 -13.97
C GLY A 24 -6.14 3.12 -13.78
N GLU A 25 -6.86 2.68 -12.76
CA GLU A 25 -8.19 3.14 -12.45
C GLU A 25 -8.13 4.55 -11.85
N ASN A 26 -9.10 5.41 -12.20
CA ASN A 26 -9.14 6.76 -11.65
C ASN A 26 -9.28 6.71 -10.12
N VAL A 27 -8.37 7.37 -9.41
CA VAL A 27 -8.37 7.35 -7.94
C VAL A 27 -9.66 7.92 -7.34
N GLU A 28 -10.36 8.80 -8.05
CA GLU A 28 -11.63 9.35 -7.56
C GLU A 28 -12.69 8.27 -7.36
N LEU A 29 -12.68 7.22 -8.17
CA LEU A 29 -13.59 6.08 -8.01
C LEU A 29 -13.31 5.34 -6.71
N ILE A 30 -12.05 5.20 -6.37
CA ILE A 30 -11.63 4.55 -5.12
C ILE A 30 -12.01 5.40 -3.91
N LEU A 31 -11.76 6.70 -3.98
CA LEU A 31 -12.14 7.63 -2.91
C LEU A 31 -13.66 7.65 -2.71
N ARG A 32 -14.41 7.55 -3.78
CA ARG A 32 -15.87 7.48 -3.72
C ARG A 32 -16.33 6.23 -2.97
N ARG A 33 -15.73 5.07 -3.22
CA ARG A 33 -16.03 3.84 -2.49
C ARG A 33 -15.65 3.93 -1.02
N VAL A 34 -14.48 4.51 -0.73
CA VAL A 34 -14.03 4.73 0.64
C VAL A 34 -15.05 5.59 1.39
N ASN A 35 -15.54 6.66 0.77
CA ASN A 35 -16.50 7.55 1.39
C ASN A 35 -17.88 6.90 1.55
N GLN A 36 -18.35 6.17 0.56
CA GLN A 36 -19.67 5.52 0.60
C GLN A 36 -19.74 4.43 1.67
N SER A 37 -18.67 3.68 1.86
CA SER A 37 -18.62 2.58 2.81
C SER A 37 -17.88 2.91 4.09
N THR A 38 -17.44 4.15 4.26
CA THR A 38 -16.66 4.62 5.41
C THR A 38 -15.50 3.68 5.75
N ILE A 39 -14.73 3.33 4.73
CA ILE A 39 -13.62 2.37 4.87
C ILE A 39 -12.43 3.06 5.55
N PRO A 40 -11.96 2.53 6.70
CA PRO A 40 -10.75 3.07 7.32
C PRO A 40 -9.56 2.97 6.36
N THR A 41 -8.96 4.11 6.04
CA THR A 41 -7.92 4.19 5.01
C THR A 41 -6.80 5.09 5.46
N LEU A 42 -5.56 4.64 5.27
CA LEU A 42 -4.37 5.43 5.49
C LEU A 42 -3.69 5.69 4.15
N PHE A 43 -3.45 6.96 3.86
CA PHE A 43 -2.70 7.39 2.69
C PHE A 43 -1.31 7.81 3.12
N ILE A 44 -0.31 7.26 2.44
CA ILE A 44 1.09 7.56 2.69
C ILE A 44 1.69 8.12 1.41
N LYS A 45 2.23 9.33 1.49
CA LYS A 45 2.90 9.95 0.36
C LYS A 45 4.36 9.51 0.33
N LEU A 46 4.79 8.94 -0.78
CA LEU A 46 6.15 8.50 -0.96
C LEU A 46 6.93 9.50 -1.81
N ASP A 47 8.17 9.73 -1.40
CA ASP A 47 9.13 10.55 -2.14
C ASP A 47 10.06 9.61 -2.91
N ILE A 48 9.55 9.08 -4.02
CA ILE A 48 10.25 8.16 -4.90
C ILE A 48 10.12 8.62 -6.35
N VAL A 49 11.07 8.21 -7.18
CA VAL A 49 11.03 8.51 -8.62
C VAL A 49 10.04 7.57 -9.30
N GLU A 50 9.05 8.13 -9.97
CA GLU A 50 8.05 7.34 -10.69
C GLU A 50 8.60 6.79 -12.00
N ASP A 51 8.22 5.55 -12.33
CA ASP A 51 8.53 4.91 -13.60
C ASP A 51 7.32 4.09 -14.04
N MET A 52 6.54 4.66 -14.95
CA MET A 52 5.28 4.06 -15.40
C MET A 52 5.48 2.73 -16.12
N GLN A 53 6.58 2.56 -16.82
CA GLN A 53 6.88 1.32 -17.53
C GLN A 53 7.18 0.18 -16.55
N LYS A 54 7.98 0.46 -15.52
CA LYS A 54 8.26 -0.50 -14.45
C LYS A 54 7.02 -0.82 -13.64
N LEU A 55 6.17 0.17 -13.42
CA LEU A 55 4.89 -0.02 -12.74
C LEU A 55 3.98 -0.97 -13.52
N ALA A 56 3.83 -0.76 -14.82
CA ALA A 56 3.04 -1.64 -15.68
C ALA A 56 3.60 -3.06 -15.68
N THR A 57 4.91 -3.22 -15.76
CA THR A 57 5.57 -4.52 -15.73
C THR A 57 5.29 -5.26 -14.43
N ALA A 58 5.39 -4.57 -13.30
CA ALA A 58 5.13 -5.17 -11.99
C ALA A 58 3.70 -5.70 -11.88
N PHE A 59 2.72 -4.91 -12.29
CA PHE A 59 1.31 -5.33 -12.18
C PHE A 59 0.91 -6.36 -13.24
N LYS A 60 1.56 -6.41 -14.39
CA LYS A 60 1.33 -7.47 -15.38
C LYS A 60 1.71 -8.86 -14.86
N SER A 61 2.69 -8.92 -13.98
CA SER A 61 3.14 -10.18 -13.39
C SER A 61 2.13 -10.77 -12.40
N TYR A 62 1.18 -9.96 -11.94
CA TYR A 62 0.19 -10.37 -10.94
C TYR A 62 -1.22 -9.95 -11.38
N PRO A 63 -1.76 -10.58 -12.46
CA PRO A 63 -3.12 -10.24 -12.90
C PRO A 63 -4.18 -10.65 -11.88
N LYS A 64 -3.86 -11.61 -11.04
CA LYS A 64 -4.70 -12.09 -9.96
C LYS A 64 -3.80 -12.76 -8.93
N LEU A 65 -4.07 -12.56 -7.64
CA LEU A 65 -3.28 -13.19 -6.59
C LEU A 65 -3.58 -14.69 -6.49
N LYS A 66 -2.52 -15.46 -6.45
CA LYS A 66 -2.58 -16.90 -6.18
C LYS A 66 -2.58 -17.15 -4.67
N GLU A 67 -2.79 -18.41 -4.28
CA GLU A 67 -3.00 -18.82 -2.90
C GLU A 67 -1.94 -18.30 -1.92
N ASN A 68 -0.68 -18.26 -2.28
CA ASN A 68 0.40 -17.83 -1.39
C ASN A 68 0.92 -16.42 -1.69
N GLN A 69 0.12 -15.61 -2.41
CA GLN A 69 0.51 -14.26 -2.80
C GLN A 69 -0.32 -13.22 -2.06
N THR A 70 0.29 -12.06 -1.80
CA THR A 70 -0.38 -10.94 -1.14
C THR A 70 -0.44 -9.72 -2.05
N CYS A 71 -1.31 -8.78 -1.71
CA CYS A 71 -1.44 -7.51 -2.43
C CYS A 71 -0.16 -6.66 -2.38
N LEU A 72 0.76 -6.99 -1.49
CA LEU A 72 2.06 -6.33 -1.38
C LEU A 72 2.98 -6.65 -2.57
N LEU A 73 2.89 -7.85 -3.16
CA LEU A 73 3.87 -8.33 -4.13
C LEU A 73 4.10 -7.41 -5.34
N PRO A 74 3.06 -6.97 -6.07
CA PRO A 74 3.30 -6.09 -7.21
C PRO A 74 3.89 -4.74 -6.79
N ILE A 75 3.50 -4.22 -5.66
CA ILE A 75 4.00 -2.95 -5.14
C ILE A 75 5.46 -3.09 -4.70
N LYS A 76 5.78 -4.18 -4.02
CA LYS A 76 7.14 -4.52 -3.63
C LYS A 76 8.06 -4.65 -4.85
N ASP A 77 7.62 -5.36 -5.86
CA ASP A 77 8.38 -5.53 -7.10
C ASP A 77 8.62 -4.18 -7.80
N TYR A 78 7.61 -3.31 -7.83
CA TYR A 78 7.76 -1.99 -8.39
C TYR A 78 8.80 -1.15 -7.61
N ILE A 79 8.68 -1.10 -6.29
CA ILE A 79 9.59 -0.32 -5.45
C ILE A 79 11.04 -0.83 -5.59
N ASN A 80 11.23 -2.15 -5.59
CA ASN A 80 12.54 -2.74 -5.84
C ASN A 80 13.08 -2.34 -7.21
N SER A 81 12.23 -2.32 -8.23
CA SER A 81 12.65 -2.04 -9.61
C SER A 81 13.13 -0.61 -9.82
N ILE A 82 12.68 0.33 -9.00
CA ILE A 82 13.13 1.73 -9.08
C ILE A 82 14.32 2.03 -8.17
N GLY A 83 14.96 1.00 -7.61
CA GLY A 83 16.22 1.14 -6.90
C GLY A 83 16.13 1.17 -5.38
N GLU A 84 14.92 1.06 -4.83
CA GLU A 84 14.74 0.98 -3.37
C GLU A 84 14.60 -0.46 -2.94
N ASP A 85 15.53 -0.95 -2.12
CA ASP A 85 15.51 -2.34 -1.67
C ASP A 85 14.51 -2.56 -0.53
N VAL A 86 13.38 -3.15 -0.85
CA VAL A 86 12.34 -3.54 0.10
C VAL A 86 12.13 -5.05 0.11
N THR A 87 13.13 -5.80 -0.33
CA THR A 87 13.06 -7.26 -0.50
C THR A 87 12.70 -7.99 0.80
N SER A 88 13.15 -7.48 1.94
CA SER A 88 12.86 -8.09 3.24
C SER A 88 11.42 -7.92 3.71
N ALA A 89 10.64 -7.04 3.08
CA ALA A 89 9.24 -6.83 3.46
C ALA A 89 8.37 -7.95 2.90
N ASN A 90 7.70 -8.69 3.77
CA ASN A 90 6.73 -9.71 3.38
C ASN A 90 5.29 -9.27 3.70
N PHE A 91 5.15 -8.24 4.53
CA PHE A 91 3.86 -7.69 4.96
C PHE A 91 3.91 -6.17 4.92
N VAL A 92 2.73 -5.56 4.84
CA VAL A 92 2.61 -4.10 4.81
C VAL A 92 3.29 -3.45 6.03
N PHE A 93 3.13 -4.04 7.20
CA PHE A 93 3.72 -3.49 8.41
C PHE A 93 5.26 -3.57 8.44
N GLU A 94 5.85 -4.38 7.59
CA GLU A 94 7.31 -4.41 7.41
C GLU A 94 7.77 -3.40 6.38
N LEU A 95 6.95 -3.15 5.35
CA LEU A 95 7.27 -2.20 4.30
C LEU A 95 7.33 -0.76 4.83
N ILE A 96 6.35 -0.37 5.61
CA ILE A 96 6.25 1.00 6.12
C ILE A 96 7.48 1.43 6.92
N PRO A 97 7.99 0.63 7.89
CA PRO A 97 9.21 0.99 8.61
C PRO A 97 10.44 1.13 7.71
N ILE A 98 10.57 0.29 6.69
CA ILE A 98 11.69 0.37 5.75
C ILE A 98 11.65 1.71 5.01
N LEU A 99 10.49 2.08 4.49
CA LEU A 99 10.32 3.33 3.77
C LEU A 99 10.53 4.55 4.69
N HIS A 100 10.04 4.46 5.91
CA HIS A 100 10.22 5.53 6.90
C HIS A 100 11.70 5.71 7.27
N ASN A 101 12.41 4.62 7.53
CA ASN A 101 13.84 4.67 7.90
C ASN A 101 14.71 5.21 6.77
N ARG A 102 14.29 5.04 5.54
CA ARG A 102 14.97 5.60 4.37
C ARG A 102 14.54 7.02 4.03
N LYS A 103 13.68 7.62 4.87
CA LYS A 103 13.14 8.98 4.68
C LYS A 103 12.38 9.15 3.37
N LEU A 104 11.69 8.11 2.94
CA LEU A 104 10.91 8.11 1.71
C LEU A 104 9.44 8.47 1.92
N ILE A 105 9.00 8.61 3.17
CA ILE A 105 7.65 9.02 3.50
C ILE A 105 7.67 10.51 3.81
N SER A 106 6.98 11.30 2.98
CA SER A 106 6.96 12.75 3.12
C SER A 106 5.71 13.28 3.82
N ASP A 107 4.61 12.54 3.78
CA ASP A 107 3.36 12.93 4.40
C ASP A 107 2.44 11.74 4.55
N SER A 108 1.41 11.87 5.39
CA SER A 108 0.37 10.87 5.53
C SER A 108 -0.92 11.52 6.03
N PHE A 109 -2.05 10.94 5.63
CA PHE A 109 -3.35 11.30 6.19
C PHE A 109 -4.26 10.09 6.21
N SER A 110 -5.28 10.12 7.06
CA SER A 110 -6.22 9.01 7.21
C SER A 110 -7.65 9.46 7.01
N LEU A 111 -8.48 8.53 6.56
CA LEU A 111 -9.93 8.70 6.45
C LEU A 111 -10.61 7.60 7.25
N TYR A 112 -11.62 7.98 8.04
CA TYR A 112 -12.45 7.02 8.78
C TYR A 112 -11.67 6.11 9.73
N MET A 113 -10.53 6.56 10.23
CA MET A 113 -9.77 5.86 11.26
C MET A 113 -10.07 6.47 12.63
N ASN A 114 -10.31 5.65 13.61
CA ASN A 114 -10.65 6.09 14.97
C ASN A 114 -9.48 6.76 15.68
N ASP A 115 -8.28 6.51 15.22
CA ASP A 115 -7.09 7.08 15.79
C ASP A 115 -6.56 8.18 14.86
N SER A 116 -6.92 9.42 15.16
CA SER A 116 -6.49 10.58 14.41
C SER A 116 -5.03 10.96 14.66
N SER A 117 -4.37 10.31 15.63
CA SER A 117 -2.99 10.60 15.98
C SER A 117 -2.01 9.64 15.30
N PHE A 118 -2.41 8.98 14.22
CA PHE A 118 -1.53 8.09 13.49
C PHE A 118 -0.37 8.87 12.87
N GLU A 119 0.79 8.83 13.50
CA GLU A 119 2.02 9.46 13.03
C GLU A 119 3.07 8.39 12.74
N LEU A 120 3.40 8.21 11.47
CA LEU A 120 4.32 7.16 11.03
C LEU A 120 5.70 7.27 11.67
N LYS A 121 6.18 8.49 11.89
CA LYS A 121 7.50 8.76 12.46
C LYS A 121 7.70 8.26 13.88
N VAL A 122 6.60 7.95 14.60
CA VAL A 122 6.62 7.53 16.00
C VAL A 122 6.45 6.03 16.15
N TYR A 123 6.11 5.33 15.08
CA TYR A 123 5.78 3.92 15.18
C TYR A 123 7.00 3.03 15.19
N SER A 124 7.11 2.20 16.24
CA SER A 124 7.99 1.06 16.24
C SER A 124 7.35 -0.06 15.40
N LYS A 125 8.17 -1.05 15.04
CA LYS A 125 7.65 -2.25 14.36
C LYS A 125 6.52 -2.89 15.15
N GLU A 126 6.63 -2.92 16.48
CA GLU A 126 5.63 -3.49 17.37
C GLU A 126 4.31 -2.73 17.32
N ASP A 127 4.36 -1.40 17.32
CA ASP A 127 3.16 -0.56 17.22
C ASP A 127 2.41 -0.82 15.92
N ILE A 128 3.14 -0.93 14.81
CA ILE A 128 2.57 -1.18 13.50
C ILE A 128 1.93 -2.57 13.47
N VAL A 129 2.60 -3.57 14.00
CA VAL A 129 2.07 -4.94 14.09
C VAL A 129 0.77 -4.95 14.88
N ASN A 130 0.73 -4.32 16.04
CA ASN A 130 -0.46 -4.29 16.88
C ASN A 130 -1.64 -3.62 16.19
N ARG A 131 -1.40 -2.57 15.42
CA ARG A 131 -2.47 -1.89 14.67
C ARG A 131 -2.99 -2.73 13.53
N ILE A 132 -2.12 -3.34 12.78
CA ILE A 132 -2.49 -4.13 11.62
C ILE A 132 -3.20 -5.42 12.03
N VAL A 133 -2.76 -6.05 13.09
CA VAL A 133 -3.44 -7.25 13.61
C VAL A 133 -4.89 -6.97 13.98
N LYS A 134 -5.22 -5.76 14.44
CA LYS A 134 -6.60 -5.40 14.75
C LYS A 134 -7.46 -5.17 13.51
N LEU A 135 -6.84 -4.81 12.39
CA LEU A 135 -7.53 -4.53 11.13
C LEU A 135 -7.55 -5.73 10.22
N GLN A 136 -6.75 -6.71 10.53
CA GLN A 136 -6.37 -7.73 9.60
C GLN A 136 -6.87 -9.10 10.00
N GLU A 137 -7.62 -9.63 9.10
CA GLU A 137 -7.53 -11.05 9.02
C GLU A 137 -6.59 -11.42 7.87
N THR A 138 -6.52 -10.68 6.81
CA THR A 138 -5.54 -10.94 5.76
C THR A 138 -5.57 -9.89 4.67
N CYS A 139 -4.56 -9.83 3.92
CA CYS A 139 -4.56 -9.13 2.66
C CYS A 139 -4.50 -10.13 1.51
#